data_73412b56919320b2000ad38980406fb2
#
_entry.id   73412b56919320b2000ad38980406fb2
#
_cell.length_a   1.000
_cell.length_b   1.000
_cell.length_c   1.000
_cell.angle_alpha   90.00
_cell.angle_beta   90.00
_cell.angle_gamma   90.00
#
_symmetry.space_group_name_H-M   'P 1'
#
loop_
_entity.id
_entity.type
_entity.pdbx_description
1 polymer ?
#
loop_
_entity_poly.entity_id
_entity_poly.type
_entity_poly.pdbx_seq_one_letter_code
_entity_poly.pdbx_strand_id
1 'polypeptide(L)'
;AQLLQMGLSLDWDREIATCHPEYFKHEQRFFIDMFNAGLAYKKEAEVNWDPVDKTVLANEQVIDGRGWRSGAIVEKKKLSQWFLKISKYSDELLSDLDKLNNWPNKVKIMQSNWIGKSVGAEIDFTTTHNEKKITIFTTRPDTIFGATFLALSPEHILSEEISKNNQSLKKFIKECEQLNSEKIKRGFNTGLFAHHPFIQDRKIPIYVANFVLKEYGLGAIFGCPAHDQR
;
A
#
# COMPACT_ATOMS: atom_id res chain seq x y z
N ALA A 1 19.88 31.12 21.32
CA ALA A 1 20.53 31.51 22.58
C ALA A 1 21.39 30.39 23.14
N GLN A 2 20.85 29.18 23.39
CA GLN A 2 21.56 28.04 23.99
C GLN A 2 22.74 27.54 23.16
N LEU A 3 22.58 27.41 21.85
CA LEU A 3 23.63 26.96 20.92
C LEU A 3 24.80 27.98 20.87
N LEU A 4 24.49 29.29 20.96
CA LEU A 4 25.52 30.34 21.08
C LEU A 4 26.36 30.19 22.35
N GLN A 5 25.70 29.85 23.48
CA GLN A 5 26.40 29.61 24.75
C GLN A 5 27.31 28.40 24.73
N MET A 6 27.03 27.42 23.87
CA MET A 6 27.87 26.24 23.67
C MET A 6 29.17 26.55 22.90
N GLY A 7 29.33 27.75 22.38
CA GLY A 7 30.53 28.15 21.63
C GLY A 7 30.68 27.44 20.28
N LEU A 8 29.59 27.00 19.67
CA LEU A 8 29.63 26.35 18.36
C LEU A 8 30.03 27.34 17.27
N SER A 9 30.95 26.93 16.38
CA SER A 9 31.43 27.71 15.25
C SER A 9 30.44 27.62 14.08
N LEU A 10 29.26 28.21 14.26
CA LEU A 10 28.23 28.32 13.24
C LEU A 10 28.17 29.76 12.71
N ASP A 11 27.83 29.87 11.44
CA ASP A 11 27.55 31.17 10.82
C ASP A 11 26.11 31.59 11.13
N TRP A 12 25.94 32.35 12.21
CA TRP A 12 24.63 32.74 12.74
C TRP A 12 23.89 33.74 11.85
N ASP A 13 24.63 34.45 10.96
CA ASP A 13 24.02 35.36 9.98
C ASP A 13 23.29 34.65 8.87
N ARG A 14 23.55 33.32 8.74
CA ARG A 14 22.86 32.43 7.81
C ARG A 14 21.78 31.57 8.46
N GLU A 15 21.33 31.94 9.65
CA GLU A 15 20.20 31.27 10.30
C GLU A 15 18.93 31.47 9.48
N ILE A 16 18.25 30.37 9.15
CA ILE A 16 16.99 30.35 8.43
C ILE A 16 15.95 29.55 9.21
N ALA A 17 14.69 29.92 9.07
CA ALA A 17 13.56 29.14 9.55
C ALA A 17 12.64 28.79 8.37
N THR A 18 12.38 27.53 8.17
CA THR A 18 11.57 27.03 7.05
C THR A 18 10.12 27.50 7.10
N CYS A 19 9.65 27.93 8.29
CA CYS A 19 8.32 28.53 8.48
C CYS A 19 8.24 30.01 8.11
N HIS A 20 9.35 30.65 7.78
CA HIS A 20 9.34 32.07 7.36
C HIS A 20 8.85 32.21 5.90
N PRO A 21 8.02 33.24 5.59
CA PRO A 21 7.51 33.48 4.24
C PRO A 21 8.61 33.58 3.18
N GLU A 22 9.76 34.17 3.54
CA GLU A 22 10.90 34.32 2.64
C GLU A 22 11.51 32.95 2.25
N TYR A 23 11.33 31.92 3.07
CA TYR A 23 11.77 30.58 2.76
C TYR A 23 10.67 29.78 2.04
N PHE A 24 9.49 29.64 2.63
CA PHE A 24 8.46 28.75 2.08
C PHE A 24 7.86 29.24 0.75
N LYS A 25 8.02 30.52 0.38
CA LYS A 25 7.66 30.98 -0.97
C LYS A 25 8.35 30.19 -2.09
N HIS A 26 9.57 29.72 -1.85
CA HIS A 26 10.31 28.88 -2.81
C HIS A 26 9.72 27.48 -2.90
N GLU A 27 9.31 26.89 -1.77
CA GLU A 27 8.60 25.60 -1.74
C GLU A 27 7.25 25.68 -2.46
N GLN A 28 6.50 26.77 -2.22
CA GLN A 28 5.23 27.01 -2.92
C GLN A 28 5.44 27.16 -4.42
N ARG A 29 6.48 27.84 -4.85
CA ARG A 29 6.82 27.97 -6.27
C ARG A 29 7.16 26.61 -6.88
N PHE A 30 7.99 25.83 -6.20
CA PHE A 30 8.35 24.48 -6.64
C PHE A 30 7.11 23.57 -6.75
N PHE A 31 6.19 23.66 -5.78
CA PHE A 31 4.92 22.92 -5.85
C PHE A 31 4.09 23.33 -7.07
N ILE A 32 3.99 24.63 -7.37
CA ILE A 32 3.27 25.13 -8.54
C ILE A 32 3.91 24.60 -9.83
N ASP A 33 5.23 24.58 -9.91
CA ASP A 33 5.94 24.06 -11.07
C ASP A 33 5.69 22.56 -11.26
N MET A 34 5.68 21.76 -10.17
CA MET A 34 5.28 20.34 -10.21
C MET A 34 3.82 20.16 -10.64
N PHE A 35 2.91 21.01 -10.16
CA PHE A 35 1.50 20.96 -10.55
C PHE A 35 1.33 21.26 -12.05
N ASN A 36 1.97 22.32 -12.54
CA ASN A 36 1.94 22.69 -13.96
C ASN A 36 2.56 21.62 -14.87
N ALA A 37 3.56 20.89 -14.38
CA ALA A 37 4.14 19.73 -15.05
C ALA A 37 3.27 18.47 -14.97
N GLY A 38 2.10 18.53 -14.32
CA GLY A 38 1.18 17.41 -14.13
C GLY A 38 1.71 16.31 -13.20
N LEU A 39 2.68 16.63 -12.36
CA LEU A 39 3.28 15.71 -11.37
C LEU A 39 2.54 15.72 -10.04
N ALA A 40 1.94 16.84 -9.65
CA ALA A 40 1.09 16.96 -8.49
C ALA A 40 -0.39 16.94 -8.91
N TYR A 41 -1.23 16.21 -8.18
CA TYR A 41 -2.67 16.09 -8.45
C TYR A 41 -3.46 15.88 -7.17
N LYS A 42 -4.75 16.19 -7.19
CA LYS A 42 -5.67 15.89 -6.08
C LYS A 42 -6.41 14.58 -6.34
N LYS A 43 -6.57 13.80 -5.27
CA LYS A 43 -7.33 12.57 -5.29
C LYS A 43 -7.99 12.37 -3.92
N GLU A 44 -9.20 11.82 -3.92
CA GLU A 44 -9.78 11.29 -2.68
C GLU A 44 -9.06 10.01 -2.30
N ALA A 45 -8.57 9.98 -1.08
CA ALA A 45 -7.91 8.82 -0.51
C ALA A 45 -8.37 8.60 0.92
N GLU A 46 -8.35 7.35 1.33
CA GLU A 46 -8.57 6.97 2.70
C GLU A 46 -7.32 7.26 3.52
N VAL A 47 -7.50 7.99 4.61
CA VAL A 47 -6.42 8.42 5.51
C VAL A 47 -6.73 8.00 6.94
N ASN A 48 -5.67 7.85 7.74
CA ASN A 48 -5.79 7.67 9.18
C ASN A 48 -6.11 9.03 9.81
N TRP A 49 -7.28 9.15 10.40
CA TRP A 49 -7.74 10.39 11.05
C TRP A 49 -7.73 10.25 12.56
N ASP A 50 -7.08 11.18 13.23
CA ASP A 50 -7.15 11.32 14.68
C ASP A 50 -8.29 12.29 15.04
N PRO A 51 -9.35 11.81 15.71
CA PRO A 51 -10.52 12.66 16.03
C PRO A 51 -10.24 13.66 17.16
N VAL A 52 -9.23 13.41 18.00
CA VAL A 52 -8.85 14.29 19.13
C VAL A 52 -7.91 15.38 18.63
N ASP A 53 -6.82 15.02 17.97
CA ASP A 53 -5.87 15.98 17.41
C ASP A 53 -6.37 16.64 16.10
N LYS A 54 -7.49 16.15 15.54
CA LYS A 54 -8.12 16.61 14.29
C LYS A 54 -7.13 16.70 13.14
N THR A 55 -6.30 15.69 12.99
CA THR A 55 -5.24 15.64 11.98
C THR A 55 -5.15 14.28 11.30
N VAL A 56 -4.53 14.28 10.11
CA VAL A 56 -4.18 13.06 9.39
C VAL A 56 -2.87 12.51 9.96
N LEU A 57 -2.83 11.19 10.20
CA LEU A 57 -1.66 10.48 10.68
C LEU A 57 -1.03 9.62 9.58
N ALA A 58 0.29 9.63 9.48
CA ALA A 58 1.03 8.65 8.71
C ALA A 58 0.90 7.25 9.35
N ASN A 59 1.19 6.19 8.59
CA ASN A 59 1.05 4.83 9.11
C ASN A 59 1.94 4.58 10.34
N GLU A 60 3.15 5.17 10.37
CA GLU A 60 4.10 5.07 11.47
C GLU A 60 3.62 5.78 12.75
N GLN A 61 2.66 6.69 12.61
CA GLN A 61 2.06 7.42 13.73
C GLN A 61 0.83 6.72 14.32
N VAL A 62 0.47 5.56 13.77
CA VAL A 62 -0.61 4.71 14.27
C VAL A 62 -0.01 3.50 14.97
N ILE A 63 -0.15 3.45 16.30
CA ILE A 63 0.36 2.37 17.14
C ILE A 63 -0.83 1.59 17.72
N ASP A 64 -0.95 0.31 17.37
CA ASP A 64 -2.04 -0.57 17.82
C ASP A 64 -3.45 0.05 17.59
N GLY A 65 -3.64 0.69 16.42
CA GLY A 65 -4.90 1.34 16.04
C GLY A 65 -5.17 2.69 16.72
N ARG A 66 -4.19 3.25 17.41
CA ARG A 66 -4.30 4.52 18.14
C ARG A 66 -3.28 5.55 17.64
N GLY A 67 -3.67 6.80 17.71
CA GLY A 67 -2.74 7.92 17.44
C GLY A 67 -1.60 7.95 18.47
N TRP A 68 -0.39 8.04 17.96
CA TRP A 68 0.86 7.98 18.76
C TRP A 68 0.96 9.05 19.86
N ARG A 69 0.29 10.19 19.66
CA ARG A 69 0.30 11.34 20.58
C ARG A 69 -0.97 11.42 21.42
N SER A 70 -2.13 11.34 20.79
CA SER A 70 -3.43 11.50 21.47
C SER A 70 -3.88 10.24 22.23
N GLY A 71 -3.41 9.04 21.79
CA GLY A 71 -3.94 7.76 22.27
C GLY A 71 -5.37 7.45 21.80
N ALA A 72 -6.00 8.34 21.01
CA ALA A 72 -7.34 8.13 20.47
C ALA A 72 -7.36 6.98 19.44
N ILE A 73 -8.50 6.29 19.34
CA ILE A 73 -8.73 5.31 18.29
C ILE A 73 -8.75 6.06 16.94
N VAL A 74 -7.92 5.60 16.01
CA VAL A 74 -7.81 6.18 14.68
C VAL A 74 -8.99 5.76 13.82
N GLU A 75 -9.58 6.71 13.11
CA GLU A 75 -10.68 6.49 12.17
C GLU A 75 -10.16 6.52 10.73
N LYS A 76 -10.74 5.67 9.87
CA LYS A 76 -10.52 5.77 8.41
C LYS A 76 -11.45 6.82 7.84
N LYS A 77 -10.89 7.84 7.18
CA LYS A 77 -11.66 8.96 6.61
C LYS A 77 -11.24 9.22 5.17
N LYS A 78 -12.21 9.35 4.28
CA LYS A 78 -11.94 9.78 2.89
C LYS A 78 -11.77 11.28 2.85
N LEU A 79 -10.61 11.73 2.44
CA LEU A 79 -10.28 13.15 2.27
C LEU A 79 -9.63 13.40 0.93
N SER A 80 -9.91 14.58 0.35
CA SER A 80 -9.20 15.05 -0.83
C SER A 80 -7.78 15.48 -0.43
N GLN A 81 -6.79 14.76 -0.96
CA GLN A 81 -5.37 14.95 -0.64
C GLN A 81 -4.56 15.22 -1.90
N TRP A 82 -3.40 15.87 -1.72
CA TRP A 82 -2.41 16.03 -2.76
C TRP A 82 -1.56 14.77 -2.88
N PHE A 83 -1.31 14.37 -4.12
CA PHE A 83 -0.46 13.23 -4.48
C PHE A 83 0.59 13.68 -5.48
N LEU A 84 1.76 13.06 -5.41
CA LEU A 84 2.81 13.18 -6.41
C LEU A 84 2.89 11.89 -7.24
N LYS A 85 3.03 12.02 -8.57
CA LYS A 85 3.17 10.87 -9.49
C LYS A 85 4.59 10.29 -9.45
N ILE A 86 5.04 9.85 -8.28
CA ILE A 86 6.41 9.37 -8.08
C ILE A 86 6.76 8.17 -8.96
N SER A 87 5.79 7.28 -9.21
CA SER A 87 5.99 6.07 -10.03
C SER A 87 6.18 6.37 -11.53
N LYS A 88 5.87 7.60 -11.99
CA LYS A 88 6.04 7.99 -13.40
C LYS A 88 7.49 7.85 -13.88
N TYR A 89 8.45 8.04 -12.99
CA TYR A 89 9.88 8.01 -13.29
C TYR A 89 10.58 6.73 -12.85
N SER A 90 9.85 5.71 -12.38
CA SER A 90 10.45 4.51 -11.81
C SER A 90 11.37 3.78 -12.78
N ASP A 91 10.94 3.58 -14.03
CA ASP A 91 11.73 2.92 -15.05
C ASP A 91 12.96 3.73 -15.46
N GLU A 92 12.80 5.06 -15.61
CA GLU A 92 13.91 5.97 -15.92
C GLU A 92 14.94 5.99 -14.78
N LEU A 93 14.48 6.14 -13.52
CA LEU A 93 15.35 6.10 -12.36
C LEU A 93 16.12 4.79 -12.24
N LEU A 94 15.50 3.67 -12.55
CA LEU A 94 16.15 2.36 -12.52
C LEU A 94 17.23 2.25 -13.60
N SER A 95 16.91 2.66 -14.83
CA SER A 95 17.86 2.60 -15.96
C SER A 95 19.03 3.57 -15.76
N ASP A 96 18.78 4.73 -15.15
CA ASP A 96 19.79 5.76 -14.95
C ASP A 96 20.79 5.45 -13.84
N LEU A 97 20.52 4.43 -13.00
CA LEU A 97 21.52 3.92 -12.03
C LEU A 97 22.80 3.48 -12.72
N ASP A 98 22.72 2.97 -13.95
CA ASP A 98 23.88 2.53 -14.71
C ASP A 98 24.77 3.72 -15.17
N LYS A 99 24.18 4.90 -15.31
CA LYS A 99 24.89 6.13 -15.69
C LYS A 99 25.65 6.79 -14.53
N LEU A 100 25.36 6.39 -13.28
CA LEU A 100 25.95 6.96 -12.07
C LEU A 100 27.32 6.31 -11.76
N ASN A 101 28.31 6.57 -12.61
CA ASN A 101 29.62 5.90 -12.53
C ASN A 101 30.39 6.17 -11.24
N ASN A 102 30.17 7.32 -10.60
CA ASN A 102 30.85 7.73 -9.36
C ASN A 102 30.11 7.29 -8.09
N TRP A 103 28.97 6.61 -8.21
CA TRP A 103 28.24 6.12 -7.06
C TRP A 103 28.78 4.76 -6.59
N PRO A 104 28.88 4.52 -5.27
CA PRO A 104 29.24 3.20 -4.75
C PRO A 104 28.24 2.14 -5.19
N ASN A 105 28.73 0.97 -5.59
CA ASN A 105 27.87 -0.14 -6.02
C ASN A 105 26.82 -0.54 -4.98
N LYS A 106 27.17 -0.50 -3.69
CA LYS A 106 26.23 -0.78 -2.59
C LYS A 106 25.02 0.15 -2.63
N VAL A 107 25.23 1.44 -2.92
CA VAL A 107 24.16 2.43 -3.00
C VAL A 107 23.28 2.17 -4.23
N LYS A 108 23.87 1.85 -5.38
CA LYS A 108 23.11 1.49 -6.58
C LYS A 108 22.20 0.27 -6.35
N ILE A 109 22.74 -0.77 -5.70
CA ILE A 109 21.95 -1.98 -5.34
C ILE A 109 20.81 -1.62 -4.39
N MET A 110 21.06 -0.78 -3.37
CA MET A 110 20.00 -0.33 -2.44
C MET A 110 18.91 0.44 -3.18
N GLN A 111 19.24 1.34 -4.12
CA GLN A 111 18.27 2.08 -4.91
C GLN A 111 17.48 1.16 -5.85
N SER A 112 18.15 0.23 -6.53
CA SER A 112 17.49 -0.76 -7.38
C SER A 112 16.49 -1.61 -6.60
N ASN A 113 16.88 -2.09 -5.41
CA ASN A 113 16.01 -2.88 -4.55
C ASN A 113 14.83 -2.03 -4.01
N TRP A 114 15.06 -0.75 -3.74
CA TRP A 114 14.00 0.16 -3.29
C TRP A 114 12.97 0.45 -4.39
N ILE A 115 13.41 0.69 -5.63
CA ILE A 115 12.52 0.86 -6.78
C ILE A 115 11.73 -0.44 -7.03
N GLY A 116 12.38 -1.60 -6.88
CA GLY A 116 11.74 -2.90 -6.76
C GLY A 116 10.92 -3.30 -8.00
N LYS A 117 11.46 -3.08 -9.22
CA LYS A 117 10.78 -3.53 -10.43
C LYS A 117 10.53 -5.04 -10.38
N SER A 118 9.26 -5.42 -10.41
CA SER A 118 8.84 -6.82 -10.46
C SER A 118 8.15 -7.11 -11.80
N VAL A 119 8.43 -8.29 -12.35
CA VAL A 119 7.77 -8.80 -13.56
C VAL A 119 6.94 -10.01 -13.14
N GLY A 120 5.72 -10.06 -13.61
CA GLY A 120 4.79 -11.13 -13.28
C GLY A 120 3.72 -11.31 -14.34
N ALA A 121 2.75 -12.17 -14.05
CA ALA A 121 1.62 -12.47 -14.90
C ALA A 121 0.31 -12.20 -14.16
N GLU A 122 -0.67 -11.71 -14.92
CA GLU A 122 -2.06 -11.70 -14.49
C GLU A 122 -2.73 -13.01 -14.91
N ILE A 123 -3.48 -13.61 -14.01
CA ILE A 123 -4.18 -14.88 -14.25
C ILE A 123 -5.62 -14.75 -13.77
N ASP A 124 -6.55 -15.13 -14.64
CA ASP A 124 -7.97 -15.11 -14.37
C ASP A 124 -8.45 -16.46 -13.80
N PHE A 125 -9.12 -16.39 -12.66
CA PHE A 125 -9.90 -17.48 -12.10
C PHE A 125 -11.39 -17.18 -12.26
N THR A 126 -12.18 -18.16 -12.65
CA THR A 126 -13.63 -17.99 -12.85
C THR A 126 -14.39 -18.60 -11.69
N THR A 127 -15.26 -17.82 -11.05
CA THR A 127 -16.11 -18.34 -9.95
C THR A 127 -17.11 -19.36 -10.45
N THR A 128 -17.37 -20.40 -9.66
CA THR A 128 -18.29 -21.50 -10.03
C THR A 128 -19.77 -21.10 -9.96
N HIS A 129 -20.10 -20.01 -9.26
CA HIS A 129 -21.48 -19.62 -8.98
C HIS A 129 -22.08 -18.69 -10.05
N ASN A 130 -21.31 -17.72 -10.53
CA ASN A 130 -21.82 -16.68 -11.41
C ASN A 130 -20.85 -16.31 -12.55
N GLU A 131 -19.86 -17.17 -12.79
CA GLU A 131 -18.84 -17.02 -13.85
C GLU A 131 -18.06 -15.69 -13.79
N LYS A 132 -18.03 -15.05 -12.62
CA LYS A 132 -17.24 -13.81 -12.43
C LYS A 132 -15.76 -14.12 -12.45
N LYS A 133 -15.00 -13.24 -13.05
CA LYS A 133 -13.54 -13.32 -13.07
C LYS A 133 -12.95 -12.72 -11.81
N ILE A 134 -11.95 -13.41 -11.28
CA ILE A 134 -11.05 -12.93 -10.23
C ILE A 134 -9.65 -12.93 -10.85
N THR A 135 -9.16 -11.76 -11.18
CA THR A 135 -7.81 -11.60 -11.73
C THR A 135 -6.82 -11.45 -10.57
N ILE A 136 -5.78 -12.27 -10.58
CA ILE A 136 -4.65 -12.16 -9.63
C ILE A 136 -3.38 -11.75 -10.38
N PHE A 137 -2.49 -11.07 -9.69
CA PHE A 137 -1.12 -10.85 -10.16
C PHE A 137 -0.15 -11.74 -9.38
N THR A 138 0.79 -12.38 -10.07
CA THR A 138 1.84 -13.18 -9.44
C THR A 138 3.19 -12.98 -10.14
N THR A 139 4.26 -12.88 -9.35
CA THR A 139 5.64 -12.93 -9.85
C THR A 139 6.15 -14.37 -10.02
N ARG A 140 5.38 -15.37 -9.58
CA ARG A 140 5.70 -16.80 -9.65
C ARG A 140 4.57 -17.57 -10.34
N PRO A 141 4.32 -17.33 -11.64
CA PRO A 141 3.26 -18.02 -12.38
C PRO A 141 3.48 -19.54 -12.47
N ASP A 142 4.71 -20.00 -12.34
CA ASP A 142 5.11 -21.41 -12.28
C ASP A 142 4.47 -22.18 -11.11
N THR A 143 4.14 -21.49 -10.01
CA THR A 143 3.55 -22.10 -8.81
C THR A 143 2.03 -22.29 -8.88
N ILE A 144 1.38 -21.86 -9.97
CA ILE A 144 -0.08 -21.88 -10.13
C ILE A 144 -0.69 -23.28 -9.94
N PHE A 145 0.01 -24.33 -10.40
CA PHE A 145 -0.45 -25.71 -10.27
C PHE A 145 -0.53 -26.18 -8.82
N GLY A 146 0.17 -25.50 -7.90
CA GLY A 146 0.09 -25.73 -6.46
C GLY A 146 -0.95 -24.85 -5.74
N ALA A 147 -1.73 -24.06 -6.48
CA ALA A 147 -2.76 -23.23 -5.89
C ALA A 147 -3.81 -24.07 -5.14
N THR A 148 -4.02 -23.76 -3.86
CA THR A 148 -4.97 -24.47 -2.99
C THR A 148 -6.15 -23.63 -2.58
N PHE A 149 -6.03 -22.30 -2.63
CA PHE A 149 -7.10 -21.35 -2.36
C PHE A 149 -6.86 -20.01 -3.07
N LEU A 150 -7.93 -19.24 -3.22
CA LEU A 150 -7.86 -17.80 -3.52
C LEU A 150 -8.13 -17.01 -2.24
N ALA A 151 -7.43 -15.90 -2.07
CA ALA A 151 -7.72 -14.95 -1.01
C ALA A 151 -7.93 -13.56 -1.60
N LEU A 152 -9.02 -12.93 -1.19
CA LEU A 152 -9.42 -11.57 -1.57
C LEU A 152 -9.14 -10.61 -0.43
N SER A 153 -8.80 -9.37 -0.75
CA SER A 153 -8.77 -8.33 0.27
C SER A 153 -10.16 -8.05 0.84
N PRO A 154 -10.29 -7.57 2.07
CA PRO A 154 -11.57 -7.14 2.63
C PRO A 154 -12.28 -6.10 1.76
N GLU A 155 -11.52 -5.22 1.08
CA GLU A 155 -12.03 -4.13 0.23
C GLU A 155 -12.16 -4.53 -1.25
N HIS A 156 -12.01 -5.81 -1.60
CA HIS A 156 -12.22 -6.28 -2.95
C HIS A 156 -13.71 -6.24 -3.31
N ILE A 157 -14.06 -5.86 -4.55
CA ILE A 157 -15.44 -5.71 -5.02
C ILE A 157 -16.28 -6.97 -4.72
N LEU A 158 -15.72 -8.16 -4.97
CA LEU A 158 -16.39 -9.42 -4.70
C LEU A 158 -16.58 -9.66 -3.20
N SER A 159 -15.64 -9.24 -2.35
CA SER A 159 -15.78 -9.35 -0.88
C SER A 159 -16.93 -8.48 -0.38
N GLU A 160 -17.06 -7.27 -0.90
CA GLU A 160 -18.18 -6.36 -0.59
C GLU A 160 -19.53 -6.95 -1.05
N GLU A 161 -19.59 -7.51 -2.27
CA GLU A 161 -20.81 -8.13 -2.80
C GLU A 161 -21.27 -9.31 -1.94
N ILE A 162 -20.36 -10.23 -1.60
CA ILE A 162 -20.67 -11.40 -0.77
C ILE A 162 -21.14 -10.96 0.63
N SER A 163 -20.52 -9.91 1.18
CA SER A 163 -20.84 -9.40 2.52
C SER A 163 -22.25 -8.85 2.64
N LYS A 164 -22.89 -8.41 1.54
CA LYS A 164 -24.29 -7.92 1.55
C LYS A 164 -25.27 -8.98 2.04
N ASN A 165 -25.01 -10.26 1.72
CA ASN A 165 -25.86 -11.38 2.06
C ASN A 165 -25.27 -12.29 3.15
N ASN A 166 -24.10 -11.94 3.72
CA ASN A 166 -23.40 -12.72 4.73
C ASN A 166 -22.97 -11.83 5.92
N GLN A 167 -23.79 -11.87 6.97
CA GLN A 167 -23.55 -11.07 8.19
C GLN A 167 -22.22 -11.40 8.88
N SER A 168 -21.82 -12.67 8.87
CA SER A 168 -20.56 -13.12 9.49
C SER A 168 -19.36 -12.56 8.74
N LEU A 169 -19.40 -12.56 7.40
CA LEU A 169 -18.36 -11.94 6.58
C LEU A 169 -18.33 -10.42 6.78
N LYS A 170 -19.49 -9.78 6.86
CA LYS A 170 -19.58 -8.33 7.13
C LYS A 170 -18.94 -7.95 8.46
N LYS A 171 -19.16 -8.78 9.49
CA LYS A 171 -18.50 -8.62 10.80
C LYS A 171 -16.99 -8.81 10.68
N PHE A 172 -16.53 -9.85 9.98
CA PHE A 172 -15.11 -10.12 9.77
C PHE A 172 -14.40 -8.97 9.03
N ILE A 173 -15.02 -8.40 7.99
CA ILE A 173 -14.45 -7.24 7.25
C ILE A 173 -14.24 -6.06 8.20
N LYS A 174 -15.22 -5.75 9.06
CA LYS A 174 -15.08 -4.69 10.07
C LYS A 174 -13.98 -4.97 11.10
N GLU A 175 -13.83 -6.24 11.52
CA GLU A 175 -12.74 -6.63 12.40
C GLU A 175 -11.37 -6.43 11.73
N CYS A 176 -11.27 -6.68 10.42
CA CYS A 176 -10.03 -6.48 9.66
C CYS A 176 -9.56 -5.02 9.66
N GLU A 177 -10.47 -4.04 9.67
CA GLU A 177 -10.13 -2.61 9.74
C GLU A 177 -9.35 -2.24 11.01
N GLN A 178 -9.56 -3.00 12.09
CA GLN A 178 -8.95 -2.78 13.41
C GLN A 178 -7.72 -3.66 13.68
N LEU A 179 -7.53 -4.73 12.88
CA LEU A 179 -6.45 -5.68 13.07
C LEU A 179 -5.17 -5.23 12.37
N ASN A 180 -4.06 -5.31 13.08
CA ASN A 180 -2.75 -5.22 12.45
C ASN A 180 -2.46 -6.52 11.69
N SER A 181 -2.56 -6.49 10.36
CA SER A 181 -2.37 -7.63 9.46
C SER A 181 -0.96 -8.21 9.47
N GLU A 182 0.03 -7.45 9.93
CA GLU A 182 1.42 -7.93 10.07
C GLU A 182 1.57 -8.89 11.25
N LYS A 183 0.84 -8.62 12.35
CA LYS A 183 0.93 -9.42 13.58
C LYS A 183 -0.01 -10.61 13.59
N ILE A 184 -1.23 -10.45 13.07
CA ILE A 184 -2.28 -11.47 13.15
C ILE A 184 -2.89 -11.68 11.77
N LYS A 185 -2.59 -12.81 11.14
CA LYS A 185 -3.15 -13.21 9.85
C LYS A 185 -4.42 -14.03 10.08
N ARG A 186 -5.52 -13.58 9.49
CA ARG A 186 -6.84 -14.22 9.58
C ARG A 186 -7.50 -14.28 8.20
N GLY A 187 -8.24 -15.33 7.95
CA GLY A 187 -9.04 -15.53 6.75
C GLY A 187 -10.44 -16.02 7.09
N PHE A 188 -11.40 -15.60 6.30
CA PHE A 188 -12.80 -16.02 6.37
C PHE A 188 -13.12 -16.86 5.12
N ASN A 189 -13.58 -18.09 5.30
CA ASN A 189 -14.04 -18.93 4.20
C ASN A 189 -15.41 -18.43 3.72
N THR A 190 -15.50 -18.02 2.46
CA THR A 190 -16.74 -17.51 1.89
C THR A 190 -17.75 -18.59 1.53
N GLY A 191 -17.33 -19.85 1.48
CA GLY A 191 -18.11 -20.99 0.97
C GLY A 191 -18.20 -21.02 -0.56
N LEU A 192 -17.62 -20.07 -1.26
CA LEU A 192 -17.57 -20.03 -2.72
C LEU A 192 -16.29 -20.67 -3.25
N PHE A 193 -16.33 -21.09 -4.50
CA PHE A 193 -15.22 -21.71 -5.21
C PHE A 193 -14.96 -21.02 -6.55
N ALA A 194 -13.73 -21.16 -7.03
CA ALA A 194 -13.33 -20.78 -8.38
C ALA A 194 -12.74 -22.00 -9.11
N HIS A 195 -12.90 -22.02 -10.44
CA HIS A 195 -12.24 -23.00 -11.29
C HIS A 195 -10.75 -22.70 -11.41
N HIS A 196 -9.92 -23.72 -11.32
CA HIS A 196 -8.50 -23.60 -11.62
C HIS A 196 -8.31 -23.37 -13.14
N PRO A 197 -7.57 -22.35 -13.58
CA PRO A 197 -7.53 -21.97 -15.00
C PRO A 197 -6.86 -23.00 -15.90
N PHE A 198 -5.99 -23.86 -15.36
CA PHE A 198 -5.18 -24.82 -16.13
C PHE A 198 -5.41 -26.29 -15.76
N ILE A 199 -6.17 -26.57 -14.70
CA ILE A 199 -6.47 -27.94 -14.27
C ILE A 199 -7.98 -28.14 -14.38
N GLN A 200 -8.38 -29.01 -15.31
CA GLN A 200 -9.78 -29.33 -15.54
C GLN A 200 -10.44 -29.90 -14.25
N ASP A 201 -11.70 -29.53 -14.02
CA ASP A 201 -12.53 -29.98 -12.89
C ASP A 201 -12.00 -29.63 -11.48
N ARG A 202 -10.84 -28.97 -11.38
CA ARG A 202 -10.31 -28.54 -10.08
C ARG A 202 -10.95 -27.21 -9.65
N LYS A 203 -11.61 -27.27 -8.48
CA LYS A 203 -12.19 -26.10 -7.81
C LYS A 203 -11.37 -25.79 -6.58
N ILE A 204 -11.09 -24.52 -6.37
CA ILE A 204 -10.37 -24.02 -5.20
C ILE A 204 -11.25 -23.05 -4.41
N PRO A 205 -11.22 -23.11 -3.07
CA PRO A 205 -12.06 -22.26 -2.21
C PRO A 205 -11.58 -20.81 -2.25
N ILE A 206 -12.54 -19.89 -2.06
CA ILE A 206 -12.32 -18.46 -2.00
C ILE A 206 -12.43 -18.01 -0.55
N TYR A 207 -11.38 -17.34 -0.05
CA TYR A 207 -11.32 -16.71 1.26
C TYR A 207 -11.30 -15.19 1.13
N VAL A 208 -11.73 -14.50 2.19
CA VAL A 208 -11.42 -13.09 2.42
C VAL A 208 -10.40 -13.05 3.55
N ALA A 209 -9.27 -12.34 3.35
CA ALA A 209 -8.17 -12.38 4.30
C ALA A 209 -7.58 -10.98 4.54
N ASN A 210 -7.29 -10.67 5.81
CA ASN A 210 -6.80 -9.36 6.23
C ASN A 210 -5.36 -9.05 5.78
N PHE A 211 -4.60 -10.06 5.34
CA PHE A 211 -3.23 -9.90 4.86
C PHE A 211 -3.12 -9.70 3.34
N VAL A 212 -4.25 -9.68 2.63
CA VAL A 212 -4.30 -9.34 1.20
C VAL A 212 -4.56 -7.85 1.08
N LEU A 213 -3.59 -7.12 0.54
CA LEU A 213 -3.66 -5.67 0.39
C LEU A 213 -4.32 -5.31 -0.95
N LYS A 214 -5.28 -4.39 -0.93
CA LYS A 214 -5.95 -3.90 -2.14
C LYS A 214 -4.99 -3.21 -3.11
N GLU A 215 -4.01 -2.51 -2.57
CA GLU A 215 -3.05 -1.71 -3.34
C GLU A 215 -1.88 -2.52 -3.90
N TYR A 216 -1.71 -3.76 -3.46
CA TYR A 216 -0.70 -4.66 -3.98
C TYR A 216 -1.33 -5.65 -4.97
N GLY A 217 -0.96 -5.52 -6.24
CA GLY A 217 -1.61 -6.25 -7.32
C GLY A 217 -3.05 -5.80 -7.55
N LEU A 218 -3.98 -6.75 -7.61
CA LEU A 218 -5.39 -6.51 -7.90
C LEU A 218 -6.31 -6.76 -6.68
N GLY A 219 -5.75 -6.83 -5.47
CA GLY A 219 -6.49 -7.14 -4.25
C GLY A 219 -6.95 -8.58 -4.16
N ALA A 220 -6.34 -9.49 -4.95
CA ALA A 220 -6.57 -10.92 -4.94
C ALA A 220 -5.26 -11.68 -5.15
N ILE A 221 -5.11 -12.80 -4.45
CA ILE A 221 -3.95 -13.70 -4.55
C ILE A 221 -4.41 -15.17 -4.60
N PHE A 222 -3.57 -16.06 -5.11
CA PHE A 222 -3.70 -17.49 -4.82
C PHE A 222 -2.67 -17.88 -3.74
N GLY A 223 -3.04 -18.88 -2.94
CA GLY A 223 -2.13 -19.49 -1.97
C GLY A 223 -1.56 -20.80 -2.50
N CYS A 224 -0.23 -20.92 -2.45
CA CYS A 224 0.49 -22.16 -2.72
C CYS A 224 1.32 -22.53 -1.47
N PRO A 225 0.86 -23.44 -0.60
CA PRO A 225 1.49 -23.74 0.68
C PRO A 225 2.96 -24.17 0.60
N ALA A 226 3.37 -24.74 -0.55
CA ALA A 226 4.77 -25.13 -0.78
C ALA A 226 5.72 -23.93 -0.96
N HIS A 227 5.19 -22.73 -1.26
CA HIS A 227 5.97 -21.53 -1.57
C HIS A 227 5.56 -20.31 -0.73
N ASP A 228 4.53 -20.42 0.10
CA ASP A 228 4.01 -19.31 0.89
C ASP A 228 3.92 -19.71 2.37
N GLN A 229 4.65 -18.99 3.22
CA GLN A 229 4.67 -19.24 4.67
C GLN A 229 3.54 -18.53 5.44
N ARG A 230 2.70 -17.77 4.74
CA ARG A 230 1.61 -16.98 5.36
C ARG A 230 0.44 -17.83 5.84
#